data_cd2c871f6e5b12630f830a0f8ef4be7a
#
_entry.id   cd2c871f6e5b12630f830a0f8ef4be7a
#
_cell.length_a   1.000
_cell.length_b   1.000
_cell.length_c   1.000
_cell.angle_alpha   90.00
_cell.angle_beta   90.00
_cell.angle_gamma   90.00
#
_symmetry.space_group_name_H-M   'P 1'
#
loop_
_entity.id
_entity.type
_entity.pdbx_description
1 polymer ?
#
loop_
_entity_poly.entity_id
_entity_poly.type
_entity_poly.pdbx_seq_one_letter_code
_entity_poly.pdbx_strand_id
1 'polypeptide(L)'
;MCIRDRYSVLEKNILGRFGATWYTSYGGITIGAEYLVMGIIVFENYQAYLIDDNGFISAPPCQLFEVIDSKISSNWHYRLISKDEEMYPYVQSIFGYSEFCADKKAYKNLIVEKEEIYQRIYFNRKIEL
;
A
#
# COMPACT_ATOMS: atom_id res chain seq x y z
N MET A 1 -8.67 8.06 -4.06
CA MET A 1 -7.45 8.20 -4.89
C MET A 1 -7.32 7.01 -5.82
N CYS A 2 -7.13 7.25 -7.09
CA CYS A 2 -6.95 6.19 -8.09
C CYS A 2 -5.59 6.34 -8.77
N ILE A 3 -4.94 5.22 -9.04
CA ILE A 3 -3.63 5.16 -9.67
C ILE A 3 -3.66 4.16 -10.83
N ARG A 4 -2.72 4.30 -11.76
CA ARG A 4 -2.54 3.37 -12.88
C ARG A 4 -1.10 2.89 -12.90
N ASP A 5 -0.92 1.60 -13.10
CA ASP A 5 0.40 1.01 -13.22
C ASP A 5 1.12 1.50 -14.49
N ARG A 6 2.33 2.00 -14.31
CA ARG A 6 3.23 2.39 -15.41
C ARG A 6 4.57 1.68 -15.30
N TYR A 7 4.55 0.53 -14.68
CA TYR A 7 5.73 -0.27 -14.42
C TYR A 7 6.56 -0.56 -15.66
N SER A 8 5.91 -0.88 -16.78
CA SER A 8 6.62 -1.19 -18.02
C SER A 8 7.55 -0.07 -18.50
N VAL A 9 7.24 1.17 -18.13
CA VAL A 9 8.05 2.35 -18.48
C VAL A 9 9.15 2.60 -17.48
N LEU A 10 8.92 2.32 -16.20
CA LEU A 10 9.80 2.72 -15.10
C LEU A 10 10.64 1.58 -14.53
N GLU A 11 10.39 0.34 -14.92
CA GLU A 11 10.96 -0.84 -14.26
C GLU A 11 12.48 -0.80 -14.11
N LYS A 12 13.20 -0.40 -15.15
CA LYS A 12 14.67 -0.39 -15.12
C LYS A 12 15.23 0.61 -14.12
N ASN A 13 14.56 1.74 -13.96
CA ASN A 13 15.00 2.80 -13.06
C ASN A 13 14.61 2.53 -11.63
N ILE A 14 13.40 1.99 -11.42
CA ILE A 14 12.84 1.80 -10.10
C ILE A 14 13.31 0.51 -9.45
N LEU A 15 13.38 -0.59 -10.19
CA LEU A 15 13.86 -1.86 -9.66
C LEU A 15 15.31 -1.77 -9.16
N GLY A 16 16.13 -0.95 -9.79
CA GLY A 16 17.48 -0.72 -9.34
C GLY A 16 17.57 -0.10 -7.95
N ARG A 17 16.54 0.64 -7.53
CA ARG A 17 16.49 1.28 -6.20
C ARG A 17 15.98 0.34 -5.12
N PHE A 18 14.98 -0.49 -5.44
CA PHE A 18 14.26 -1.29 -4.46
C PHE A 18 14.61 -2.78 -4.52
N GLY A 19 15.44 -3.17 -5.48
CA GLY A 19 15.79 -4.56 -5.70
C GLY A 19 14.83 -5.26 -6.66
N ALA A 20 15.40 -5.95 -7.66
CA ALA A 20 14.60 -6.64 -8.66
C ALA A 20 13.70 -7.74 -8.06
N THR A 21 14.18 -8.37 -6.99
CA THR A 21 13.47 -9.45 -6.33
C THR A 21 12.13 -9.01 -5.75
N TRP A 22 12.02 -7.76 -5.30
CA TRP A 22 10.76 -7.24 -4.81
C TRP A 22 9.67 -7.41 -5.86
N TYR A 23 9.96 -6.96 -7.06
CA TYR A 23 8.99 -6.97 -8.14
C TYR A 23 8.63 -8.38 -8.58
N THR A 24 9.62 -9.23 -8.77
CA THR A 24 9.40 -10.60 -9.24
C THR A 24 8.64 -11.45 -8.22
N SER A 25 8.71 -11.09 -6.94
CA SER A 25 8.03 -11.81 -5.87
C SER A 25 6.56 -11.42 -5.72
N TYR A 26 6.20 -10.24 -6.20
CA TYR A 26 4.86 -9.71 -6.01
C TYR A 26 4.06 -9.86 -7.29
N GLY A 27 3.38 -10.93 -7.49
CA GLY A 27 2.44 -11.06 -8.58
C GLY A 27 1.22 -10.14 -8.46
N GLY A 28 1.31 -9.07 -7.67
CA GLY A 28 0.18 -8.24 -7.28
C GLY A 28 -0.03 -6.98 -8.09
N ILE A 29 0.60 -6.86 -9.27
CA ILE A 29 0.43 -5.69 -10.13
C ILE A 29 0.21 -6.17 -11.57
N THR A 30 -0.84 -5.65 -12.20
CA THR A 30 -1.12 -5.89 -13.61
C THR A 30 -0.78 -4.65 -14.41
N ILE A 31 0.03 -4.81 -15.46
CA ILE A 31 0.48 -3.70 -16.30
C ILE A 31 -0.71 -2.96 -16.90
N GLY A 32 -0.72 -1.64 -16.71
CA GLY A 32 -1.76 -0.76 -17.23
C GLY A 32 -3.06 -0.77 -16.46
N ALA A 33 -3.19 -1.59 -15.43
CA ALA A 33 -4.41 -1.64 -14.62
C ALA A 33 -4.52 -0.42 -13.72
N GLU A 34 -5.76 -0.07 -13.40
CA GLU A 34 -6.07 1.01 -12.46
C GLU A 34 -6.44 0.43 -11.11
N TYR A 35 -6.04 1.12 -10.04
CA TYR A 35 -6.27 0.66 -8.69
C TYR A 35 -6.83 1.78 -7.82
N LEU A 36 -7.74 1.40 -6.92
CA LEU A 36 -8.19 2.28 -5.85
C LEU A 36 -7.20 2.17 -4.70
N VAL A 37 -6.67 3.30 -4.24
CA VAL A 37 -5.73 3.33 -3.14
C VAL A 37 -6.48 3.36 -1.82
N MET A 38 -6.22 2.36 -0.97
CA MET A 38 -6.87 2.24 0.33
C MET A 38 -6.04 2.81 1.47
N GLY A 39 -4.77 3.07 1.21
CA GLY A 39 -3.88 3.68 2.20
C GLY A 39 -2.54 4.03 1.58
N ILE A 40 -1.76 4.79 2.34
CA ILE A 40 -0.39 5.17 1.98
C ILE A 40 0.50 4.80 3.16
N ILE A 41 1.55 4.05 2.89
CA ILE A 41 2.54 3.69 3.90
C ILE A 41 3.81 4.46 3.58
N VAL A 42 4.28 5.25 4.55
CA VAL A 42 5.52 6.00 4.41
C VAL A 42 6.63 5.17 5.04
N PHE A 43 7.49 4.62 4.20
CA PHE A 43 8.67 3.90 4.64
C PHE A 43 9.85 4.86 4.82
N GLU A 44 10.94 4.35 5.35
CA GLU A 44 12.14 5.13 5.59
C GLU A 44 12.70 5.79 4.32
N ASN A 45 12.63 5.11 3.18
CA ASN A 45 13.23 5.55 1.93
C ASN A 45 12.24 5.83 0.80
N TYR A 46 10.96 5.47 0.96
CA TYR A 46 9.97 5.64 -0.09
C TYR A 46 8.56 5.54 0.48
N GLN A 47 7.58 5.78 -0.37
CA GLN A 47 6.16 5.62 -0.02
C GLN A 47 5.56 4.48 -0.86
N ALA A 48 4.57 3.80 -0.29
CA ALA A 48 3.87 2.73 -0.96
C ALA A 48 2.36 2.98 -0.91
N TYR A 49 1.66 2.48 -1.91
CA TYR A 49 0.20 2.52 -1.93
C TYR A 49 -0.36 1.16 -1.50
N LEU A 50 -1.37 1.20 -0.63
CA LEU A 50 -2.10 -0.01 -0.26
C LEU A 50 -3.19 -0.26 -1.29
N ILE A 51 -3.06 -1.34 -2.04
CA ILE A 51 -3.97 -1.72 -3.12
C ILE A 51 -4.27 -3.21 -3.07
N ASP A 52 -5.24 -3.65 -3.88
CA ASP A 52 -5.40 -5.06 -4.19
C ASP A 52 -5.52 -5.26 -5.70
N ASP A 53 -4.96 -6.35 -6.18
CA ASP A 53 -5.09 -6.79 -7.57
C ASP A 53 -5.85 -8.11 -7.56
N ASN A 54 -7.12 -8.05 -7.94
CA ASN A 54 -8.02 -9.21 -7.94
C ASN A 54 -8.02 -9.95 -6.59
N GLY A 55 -8.03 -9.20 -5.51
CA GLY A 55 -8.07 -9.75 -4.16
C GLY A 55 -6.71 -9.92 -3.49
N PHE A 56 -5.62 -9.78 -4.22
CA PHE A 56 -4.28 -9.86 -3.64
C PHE A 56 -3.84 -8.49 -3.13
N ILE A 57 -3.82 -8.33 -1.82
CA ILE A 57 -3.49 -7.07 -1.14
C ILE A 57 -1.98 -6.92 -1.03
N SER A 58 -1.46 -5.77 -1.44
CA SER A 58 -0.03 -5.48 -1.40
C SER A 58 0.21 -3.98 -1.22
N ALA A 59 1.47 -3.63 -0.98
CA ALA A 59 1.90 -2.25 -0.82
C ALA A 59 3.10 -1.94 -1.73
N PRO A 60 2.89 -1.83 -3.04
CA PRO A 60 3.95 -1.54 -3.98
C PRO A 60 4.41 -0.07 -3.90
N PRO A 61 5.67 0.21 -4.26
CA PRO A 61 6.19 1.59 -4.26
C PRO A 61 5.39 2.52 -5.15
N CYS A 62 5.20 3.75 -4.67
CA CYS A 62 4.40 4.74 -5.39
C CYS A 62 5.00 5.11 -6.75
N GLN A 63 6.31 4.95 -6.93
CA GLN A 63 6.98 5.27 -8.18
C GLN A 63 6.58 4.38 -9.36
N LEU A 64 5.97 3.22 -9.09
CA LEU A 64 5.49 2.33 -10.14
C LEU A 64 4.20 2.82 -10.80
N PHE A 65 3.59 3.88 -10.27
CA PHE A 65 2.26 4.30 -10.68
C PHE A 65 2.21 5.76 -11.08
N GLU A 66 1.21 6.10 -11.89
CA GLU A 66 0.79 7.47 -12.09
C GLU A 66 -0.53 7.71 -11.35
N VAL A 67 -0.69 8.90 -10.81
CA VAL A 67 -1.93 9.27 -10.11
C VAL A 67 -2.95 9.74 -11.14
N ILE A 68 -4.10 9.09 -11.17
CA ILE A 68 -5.20 9.46 -12.05
C ILE A 68 -6.15 10.42 -11.34
N ASP A 69 -6.44 10.13 -10.08
CA ASP A 69 -7.29 10.94 -9.22
C ASP A 69 -6.62 11.08 -7.87
N SER A 70 -6.18 12.29 -7.55
CA SER A 70 -5.45 12.59 -6.33
C SER A 70 -6.34 12.85 -5.11
N LYS A 71 -7.65 12.80 -5.28
CA LYS A 71 -8.58 13.10 -4.19
C LYS A 71 -8.55 12.01 -3.14
N ILE A 72 -8.14 12.37 -1.93
CA ILE A 72 -8.08 11.46 -0.79
C ILE A 72 -9.44 11.45 -0.08
N SER A 73 -9.87 10.26 0.37
CA SER A 73 -11.11 10.13 1.13
C SER A 73 -11.05 10.96 2.42
N SER A 74 -12.14 11.65 2.72
CA SER A 74 -12.27 12.40 3.98
C SER A 74 -12.29 11.50 5.22
N ASN A 75 -12.49 10.20 5.03
CA ASN A 75 -12.54 9.22 6.11
C ASN A 75 -11.19 8.59 6.43
N TRP A 76 -10.13 9.02 5.76
CA TRP A 76 -8.79 8.54 6.07
C TRP A 76 -8.27 9.15 7.36
N HIS A 77 -7.49 8.35 8.06
CA HIS A 77 -6.79 8.71 9.29
C HIS A 77 -5.30 8.74 9.04
N TYR A 78 -4.56 9.22 10.03
CA TYR A 78 -3.11 9.26 10.00
C TYR A 78 -2.57 8.69 11.30
N ARG A 79 -1.50 7.91 11.24
CA ARG A 79 -0.77 7.46 12.41
C ARG A 79 0.73 7.58 12.20
N LEU A 80 1.39 8.29 13.12
CA LEU A 80 2.84 8.29 13.20
C LEU A 80 3.29 7.06 13.98
N ILE A 81 4.27 6.33 13.43
CA ILE A 81 4.79 5.13 14.09
C ILE A 81 5.74 5.55 15.20
N SER A 82 5.48 5.05 16.41
CA SER A 82 6.32 5.35 17.58
C SER A 82 7.64 4.60 17.53
N LYS A 83 8.67 5.16 18.16
CA LYS A 83 10.01 4.58 18.17
C LYS A 83 10.07 3.21 18.85
N ASP A 84 9.11 2.91 19.74
CA ASP A 84 9.03 1.64 20.45
C ASP A 84 8.24 0.56 19.69
N GLU A 85 7.64 0.89 18.55
CA GLU A 85 6.93 -0.09 17.74
C GLU A 85 7.91 -0.93 16.94
N GLU A 86 7.57 -2.21 16.77
CA GLU A 86 8.41 -3.19 16.09
C GLU A 86 8.80 -2.77 14.67
N MET A 87 7.89 -2.12 13.94
CA MET A 87 8.14 -1.74 12.55
C MET A 87 8.93 -0.44 12.38
N TYR A 88 9.23 0.26 13.47
CA TYR A 88 10.09 1.44 13.40
C TYR A 88 11.57 1.02 13.33
N PRO A 89 12.44 1.67 12.55
CA PRO A 89 12.20 2.84 11.69
C PRO A 89 11.74 2.51 10.27
N TYR A 90 11.53 1.27 9.97
CA TYR A 90 11.15 0.78 8.64
C TYR A 90 9.94 1.50 8.10
N VAL A 91 8.87 1.52 8.90
CA VAL A 91 7.63 2.25 8.60
C VAL A 91 7.61 3.49 9.47
N GLN A 92 7.43 4.64 8.86
CA GLN A 92 7.45 5.93 9.55
C GLN A 92 6.05 6.42 9.89
N SER A 93 5.11 6.26 8.96
CA SER A 93 3.74 6.70 9.17
C SER A 93 2.79 5.96 8.22
N ILE A 94 1.50 5.98 8.56
CA ILE A 94 0.46 5.30 7.82
C ILE A 94 -0.73 6.24 7.66
N PHE A 95 -1.27 6.32 6.45
CA PHE A 95 -2.54 6.97 6.12
C PHE A 95 -3.50 5.91 5.60
N GLY A 96 -4.78 6.04 5.91
CA GLY A 96 -5.77 5.13 5.35
C GLY A 96 -7.02 5.03 6.20
N TYR A 97 -7.81 4.00 5.95
CA TYR A 97 -9.03 3.78 6.71
C TYR A 97 -8.73 3.54 8.20
N SER A 98 -9.73 3.79 9.05
CA SER A 98 -9.49 3.88 10.49
C SER A 98 -8.87 2.62 11.10
N GLU A 99 -9.33 1.44 10.74
CA GLU A 99 -8.80 0.19 11.30
C GLU A 99 -7.35 -0.05 10.92
N PHE A 100 -6.96 0.38 9.72
CA PHE A 100 -5.56 0.24 9.27
C PHE A 100 -4.62 1.13 10.08
N CYS A 101 -5.07 2.31 10.45
CA CYS A 101 -4.28 3.25 11.23
C CYS A 101 -4.30 2.92 12.72
N ALA A 102 -5.48 2.61 13.28
CA ALA A 102 -5.65 2.46 14.72
C ALA A 102 -5.06 1.18 15.30
N ASP A 103 -5.07 0.10 14.52
CA ASP A 103 -4.60 -1.19 14.98
C ASP A 103 -3.09 -1.34 14.70
N LYS A 104 -2.29 -1.44 15.75
CA LYS A 104 -0.83 -1.57 15.62
C LYS A 104 -0.38 -2.81 14.87
N LYS A 105 -1.24 -3.83 14.77
CA LYS A 105 -0.95 -5.08 14.07
C LYS A 105 -1.47 -5.09 12.63
N ALA A 106 -2.21 -4.05 12.22
CA ALA A 106 -2.89 -4.06 10.93
C ALA A 106 -1.92 -4.18 9.75
N TYR A 107 -0.83 -3.44 9.77
CA TYR A 107 0.16 -3.49 8.69
C TYR A 107 0.66 -4.92 8.47
N LYS A 108 1.14 -5.56 9.53
CA LYS A 108 1.70 -6.90 9.44
C LYS A 108 0.64 -7.94 9.09
N ASN A 109 -0.49 -7.89 9.78
CA ASN A 109 -1.51 -8.93 9.63
C ASN A 109 -2.27 -8.83 8.31
N LEU A 110 -2.39 -7.62 7.75
CA LEU A 110 -3.02 -7.44 6.45
C LEU A 110 -2.07 -7.77 5.29
N ILE A 111 -0.88 -7.21 5.32
CA ILE A 111 0.03 -7.22 4.16
C ILE A 111 0.97 -8.42 4.18
N VAL A 112 1.57 -8.71 5.33
CA VAL A 112 2.55 -9.79 5.46
C VAL A 112 1.89 -11.13 5.71
N GLU A 113 1.06 -11.21 6.76
CA GLU A 113 0.43 -12.47 7.17
C GLU A 113 -0.86 -12.77 6.40
N LYS A 114 -1.47 -11.76 5.81
CA LYS A 114 -2.71 -11.88 5.02
C LYS A 114 -3.83 -12.59 5.78
N GLU A 115 -4.02 -12.20 7.03
CA GLU A 115 -5.06 -12.79 7.87
C GLU A 115 -6.45 -12.42 7.37
N GLU A 116 -7.35 -13.40 7.35
CA GLU A 116 -8.68 -13.27 6.79
C GLU A 116 -9.50 -12.12 7.39
N ILE A 117 -9.46 -11.95 8.71
CA ILE A 117 -10.23 -10.90 9.37
C ILE A 117 -9.79 -9.51 8.92
N TYR A 118 -8.49 -9.30 8.71
CA TYR A 118 -7.94 -8.03 8.25
C TYR A 118 -8.28 -7.78 6.79
N GLN A 119 -8.27 -8.80 5.96
CA GLN A 119 -8.68 -8.70 4.57
C GLN A 119 -10.17 -8.37 4.46
N ARG A 120 -11.00 -8.97 5.30
CA ARG A 120 -12.43 -8.70 5.33
C ARG A 120 -12.73 -7.24 5.65
N ILE A 121 -12.02 -6.68 6.63
CA ILE A 121 -12.15 -5.27 6.97
C ILE A 121 -11.75 -4.38 5.79
N TYR A 122 -10.62 -4.71 5.15
CA TYR A 122 -10.16 -3.98 3.97
C TYR A 122 -11.23 -3.94 2.87
N PHE A 123 -11.79 -5.07 2.50
CA PHE A 123 -12.78 -5.14 1.43
C PHE A 123 -14.11 -4.48 1.82
N ASN A 124 -14.49 -4.56 3.09
CA ASN A 124 -15.68 -3.85 3.55
C ASN A 124 -15.52 -2.33 3.42
N ARG A 125 -14.35 -1.83 3.76
CA ARG A 125 -14.06 -0.39 3.59
C ARG A 125 -13.99 0.00 2.12
N LYS A 126 -13.46 -0.86 1.27
CA LYS A 126 -13.36 -0.61 -0.16
C LYS A 126 -14.74 -0.45 -0.80
N ILE A 127 -15.71 -1.24 -0.39
CA ILE A 127 -17.09 -1.15 -0.90
C ILE A 127 -17.72 0.20 -0.59
N GLU A 128 -17.36 0.83 0.51
CA GLU A 128 -17.89 2.12 0.94
C GLU A 128 -17.37 3.31 0.14
N LEU A 129 -16.33 3.12 -0.64
CA LEU A 129 -15.69 4.22 -1.39
C LEU A 129 -16.32 4.49 -2.76
#